data_a7eec14e0d94095ae0a6aa9125ef6842
#
_entry.id   a7eec14e0d94095ae0a6aa9125ef6842
#
_cell.length_a   1.000
_cell.length_b   1.000
_cell.length_c   1.000
_cell.angle_alpha   90.00
_cell.angle_beta   90.00
_cell.angle_gamma   90.00
#
_symmetry.space_group_name_H-M   'P 1'
#
loop_
_entity.id
_entity.type
_entity.pdbx_description
1 polymer ?
#
loop_
_entity_poly.entity_id
_entity_poly.type
_entity_poly.pdbx_seq_one_letter_code
_entity_poly.pdbx_strand_id
1 'polypeptide(L)'
;TLLAELVGDLLPPGVLNIVQGFGREAGEALATSKRIAKIAFTGSTPVGSHIMRCAAENIIPSTVELGGKSPNIYFEDIMQAEPAFIEKAAEGLVLGFFNQGEVCTCPSRALVQESIYEPFMAEVMKKVKQIKRGNPLDTDTMVGAQASQQQFDKILSYLEIGQQEGAQVL
;
A
#
# COMPACT_ATOMS: atom_id res chain seq x y z
N THR A 1 -12.53 -20.58 -1.65
CA THR A 1 -12.11 -19.92 -0.40
C THR A 1 -13.22 -19.96 0.63
N LEU A 2 -12.91 -19.89 1.91
CA LEU A 2 -13.90 -19.89 3.00
C LEU A 2 -14.97 -18.79 2.80
N LEU A 3 -14.58 -17.59 2.39
CA LEU A 3 -15.55 -16.51 2.09
C LEU A 3 -16.53 -16.92 0.99
N ALA A 4 -16.06 -17.54 -0.09
CA ALA A 4 -16.93 -18.00 -1.18
C ALA A 4 -17.93 -19.07 -0.71
N GLU A 5 -17.49 -19.97 0.16
CA GLU A 5 -18.35 -20.98 0.78
C GLU A 5 -19.41 -20.34 1.67
N LEU A 6 -19.03 -19.35 2.49
CA LEU A 6 -19.94 -18.66 3.42
C LEU A 6 -21.01 -17.81 2.71
N VAL A 7 -20.70 -17.25 1.54
CA VAL A 7 -21.61 -16.36 0.80
C VAL A 7 -22.28 -17.03 -0.41
N GLY A 8 -21.88 -18.27 -0.72
CA GLY A 8 -22.33 -18.98 -1.94
C GLY A 8 -23.84 -19.09 -2.09
N ASP A 9 -24.54 -19.34 -0.99
CA ASP A 9 -25.99 -19.50 -0.96
C ASP A 9 -26.79 -18.18 -0.78
N LEU A 10 -26.07 -17.05 -0.59
CA LEU A 10 -26.73 -15.74 -0.41
C LEU A 10 -27.09 -15.06 -1.72
N LEU A 11 -26.51 -15.51 -2.82
CA LEU A 11 -26.70 -14.94 -4.16
C LEU A 11 -27.16 -16.00 -5.14
N PRO A 12 -27.94 -15.62 -6.17
CA PRO A 12 -28.30 -16.55 -7.23
C PRO A 12 -27.05 -17.15 -7.91
N PRO A 13 -27.11 -18.41 -8.38
CA PRO A 13 -25.99 -19.06 -9.05
C PRO A 13 -25.42 -18.20 -10.22
N GLY A 14 -24.09 -18.06 -10.26
CA GLY A 14 -23.42 -17.32 -11.32
C GLY A 14 -23.28 -15.80 -11.12
N VAL A 15 -23.91 -15.23 -10.07
CA VAL A 15 -23.78 -13.79 -9.74
C VAL A 15 -22.39 -13.47 -9.19
N LEU A 16 -21.84 -14.31 -8.34
CA LEU A 16 -20.48 -14.22 -7.81
C LEU A 16 -19.67 -15.45 -8.19
N ASN A 17 -18.56 -15.24 -8.89
CA ASN A 17 -17.65 -16.31 -9.27
C ASN A 17 -16.23 -15.92 -8.83
N ILE A 18 -15.56 -16.77 -8.08
CA ILE A 18 -14.21 -16.54 -7.56
C ILE A 18 -13.25 -17.53 -8.22
N VAL A 19 -12.28 -17.02 -8.95
CA VAL A 19 -11.23 -17.81 -9.61
C VAL A 19 -9.90 -17.52 -8.92
N GLN A 20 -9.20 -18.58 -8.53
CA GLN A 20 -7.86 -18.51 -7.93
C GLN A 20 -6.79 -18.82 -8.98
N GLY A 21 -5.65 -18.13 -8.91
CA GLY A 21 -4.53 -18.37 -9.81
C GLY A 21 -3.58 -17.18 -9.89
N PHE A 22 -2.47 -17.38 -10.56
CA PHE A 22 -1.54 -16.30 -10.82
C PHE A 22 -2.07 -15.31 -11.85
N GLY A 23 -1.64 -14.05 -11.78
CA GLY A 23 -2.09 -12.99 -12.69
C GLY A 23 -1.87 -13.32 -14.17
N ARG A 24 -0.75 -13.97 -14.51
CA ARG A 24 -0.42 -14.38 -15.88
C ARG A 24 -1.24 -15.54 -16.41
N GLU A 25 -1.95 -16.25 -15.54
CA GLU A 25 -2.79 -17.40 -15.89
C GLU A 25 -4.28 -17.00 -15.78
N ALA A 26 -4.82 -16.99 -14.58
CA ALA A 26 -6.22 -16.67 -14.34
C ALA A 26 -6.58 -15.21 -14.66
N GLY A 27 -5.71 -14.25 -14.29
CA GLY A 27 -5.92 -12.82 -14.54
C GLY A 27 -5.91 -12.48 -16.02
N GLU A 28 -4.94 -13.01 -16.78
CA GLU A 28 -4.81 -12.79 -18.22
C GLU A 28 -6.02 -13.34 -18.98
N ALA A 29 -6.45 -14.56 -18.63
CA ALA A 29 -7.62 -15.17 -19.26
C ALA A 29 -8.90 -14.35 -19.05
N LEU A 30 -9.05 -13.71 -17.88
CA LEU A 30 -10.17 -12.80 -17.60
C LEU A 30 -10.01 -11.49 -18.38
N ALA A 31 -8.82 -10.85 -18.32
CA ALA A 31 -8.59 -9.55 -18.91
C ALA A 31 -8.75 -9.54 -20.45
N THR A 32 -8.38 -10.62 -21.11
CA THR A 32 -8.46 -10.76 -22.57
C THR A 32 -9.77 -11.36 -23.07
N SER A 33 -10.65 -11.80 -22.15
CA SER A 33 -11.91 -12.45 -22.52
C SER A 33 -12.89 -11.48 -23.18
N LYS A 34 -13.39 -11.82 -24.35
CA LYS A 34 -14.46 -11.08 -25.05
C LYS A 34 -15.83 -11.17 -24.38
N ARG A 35 -15.95 -11.96 -23.33
CA ARG A 35 -17.19 -12.15 -22.55
C ARG A 35 -17.30 -11.21 -21.36
N ILE A 36 -16.24 -10.46 -21.06
CA ILE A 36 -16.21 -9.49 -19.96
C ILE A 36 -16.76 -8.16 -20.47
N ALA A 37 -17.71 -7.57 -19.73
CA ALA A 37 -18.33 -6.30 -20.08
C ALA A 37 -17.63 -5.07 -19.45
N LYS A 38 -16.86 -5.28 -18.37
CA LYS A 38 -16.07 -4.24 -17.69
C LYS A 38 -14.94 -4.89 -16.89
N ILE A 39 -13.79 -4.24 -16.81
CA ILE A 39 -12.69 -4.65 -15.97
C ILE A 39 -12.47 -3.62 -14.86
N ALA A 40 -12.41 -4.06 -13.62
CA ALA A 40 -11.92 -3.28 -12.48
C ALA A 40 -10.64 -3.94 -11.94
N PHE A 41 -9.59 -3.14 -11.74
CA PHE A 41 -8.28 -3.64 -11.34
C PHE A 41 -7.67 -2.74 -10.28
N THR A 42 -7.10 -3.34 -9.24
CA THR A 42 -6.25 -2.66 -8.27
C THR A 42 -4.89 -3.37 -8.23
N GLY A 43 -3.81 -2.61 -8.37
CA GLY A 43 -2.46 -3.17 -8.33
C GLY A 43 -1.37 -2.25 -8.87
N SER A 44 -0.31 -2.82 -9.45
CA SER A 44 0.83 -2.04 -9.93
C SER A 44 0.54 -1.31 -11.26
N THR A 45 1.19 -0.16 -11.46
CA THR A 45 1.07 0.64 -12.69
C THR A 45 1.37 -0.16 -13.98
N PRO A 46 2.42 -1.00 -14.05
CA PRO A 46 2.66 -1.79 -15.26
C PRO A 46 1.51 -2.76 -15.58
N VAL A 47 0.94 -3.42 -14.56
CA VAL A 47 -0.21 -4.32 -14.76
C VAL A 47 -1.46 -3.53 -15.11
N GLY A 48 -1.72 -2.38 -14.46
CA GLY A 48 -2.84 -1.50 -14.80
C GLY A 48 -2.79 -1.03 -16.26
N SER A 49 -1.60 -0.66 -16.75
CA SER A 49 -1.39 -0.32 -18.17
C SER A 49 -1.72 -1.49 -19.09
N HIS A 50 -1.37 -2.72 -18.72
CA HIS A 50 -1.75 -3.91 -19.49
C HIS A 50 -3.27 -4.13 -19.48
N ILE A 51 -3.92 -4.03 -18.32
CA ILE A 51 -5.37 -4.15 -18.19
C ILE A 51 -6.11 -3.12 -19.07
N MET A 52 -5.64 -1.88 -19.10
CA MET A 52 -6.22 -0.85 -19.96
C MET A 52 -6.09 -1.19 -21.45
N ARG A 53 -4.97 -1.78 -21.88
CA ARG A 53 -4.80 -2.26 -23.27
C ARG A 53 -5.79 -3.37 -23.59
N CYS A 54 -5.92 -4.38 -22.73
CA CYS A 54 -6.90 -5.47 -22.92
C CYS A 54 -8.32 -4.94 -23.02
N ALA A 55 -8.70 -3.98 -22.16
CA ALA A 55 -10.01 -3.34 -22.19
C ALA A 55 -10.23 -2.57 -23.50
N ALA A 56 -9.23 -1.83 -23.98
CA ALA A 56 -9.29 -1.09 -25.25
C ALA A 56 -9.44 -2.01 -26.45
N GLU A 57 -8.73 -3.14 -26.50
CA GLU A 57 -8.85 -4.15 -27.55
C GLU A 57 -10.27 -4.75 -27.62
N ASN A 58 -10.91 -4.91 -26.47
CA ASN A 58 -12.29 -5.41 -26.38
C ASN A 58 -13.36 -4.29 -26.41
N ILE A 59 -12.95 -3.01 -26.47
CA ILE A 59 -13.84 -1.82 -26.47
C ILE A 59 -14.78 -1.82 -25.26
N ILE A 60 -14.25 -2.13 -24.08
CA ILE A 60 -15.00 -2.18 -22.81
C ILE A 60 -14.46 -1.17 -21.79
N PRO A 61 -15.31 -0.67 -20.86
CA PRO A 61 -14.85 0.20 -19.79
C PRO A 61 -13.85 -0.49 -18.85
N SER A 62 -12.87 0.29 -18.36
CA SER A 62 -11.98 -0.15 -17.29
C SER A 62 -11.91 0.89 -16.18
N THR A 63 -11.78 0.40 -14.95
CA THR A 63 -11.44 1.21 -13.77
C THR A 63 -10.15 0.66 -13.19
N VAL A 64 -9.15 1.52 -12.99
CA VAL A 64 -7.84 1.11 -12.45
C VAL A 64 -7.51 1.94 -11.22
N GLU A 65 -7.16 1.24 -10.13
CA GLU A 65 -6.63 1.80 -8.90
C GLU A 65 -5.17 1.36 -8.77
N LEU A 66 -4.26 2.34 -8.72
CA LEU A 66 -2.82 2.09 -8.81
C LEU A 66 -2.09 2.65 -7.58
N GLY A 67 -0.80 2.38 -7.50
CA GLY A 67 0.03 2.88 -6.42
C GLY A 67 0.32 4.39 -6.53
N GLY A 68 0.80 4.95 -5.44
CA GLY A 68 1.19 6.35 -5.36
C GLY A 68 2.32 6.59 -4.36
N LYS A 69 2.84 7.82 -4.37
CA LYS A 69 3.82 8.34 -3.42
C LYS A 69 3.37 9.73 -2.98
N SER A 70 2.20 9.78 -2.34
CA SER A 70 1.63 11.03 -1.83
C SER A 70 2.56 11.72 -0.83
N PRO A 71 2.70 13.05 -0.86
CA PRO A 71 3.46 13.76 0.15
C PRO A 71 2.67 13.93 1.44
N ASN A 72 3.38 13.91 2.56
CA ASN A 72 2.92 14.35 3.86
C ASN A 72 3.78 15.53 4.26
N ILE A 73 3.20 16.71 4.42
CA ILE A 73 3.94 17.99 4.51
C ILE A 73 3.76 18.57 5.91
N TYR A 74 4.89 18.90 6.55
CA TYR A 74 4.95 19.43 7.91
C TYR A 74 5.64 20.78 7.94
N PHE A 75 4.90 21.83 8.31
CA PHE A 75 5.39 23.18 8.47
C PHE A 75 5.73 23.50 9.92
N GLU A 76 6.47 24.58 10.15
CA GLU A 76 7.02 24.94 11.46
C GLU A 76 5.98 25.24 12.55
N ASP A 77 4.78 25.65 12.16
CA ASP A 77 3.66 25.92 13.09
C ASP A 77 3.24 24.71 13.90
N ILE A 78 3.50 23.48 13.39
CA ILE A 78 3.26 22.24 14.15
C ILE A 78 4.02 22.25 15.47
N MET A 79 5.26 22.70 15.51
CA MET A 79 6.08 22.72 16.72
C MET A 79 5.71 23.84 17.70
N GLN A 80 4.81 24.74 17.31
CA GLN A 80 4.22 25.77 18.18
C GLN A 80 2.88 25.32 18.79
N ALA A 81 2.37 24.18 18.36
CA ALA A 81 1.12 23.64 18.84
C ALA A 81 1.28 22.95 20.21
N GLU A 82 0.15 22.55 20.80
CA GLU A 82 0.16 21.76 22.03
C GLU A 82 0.88 20.42 21.85
N PRO A 83 1.56 19.90 22.89
CA PRO A 83 2.29 18.63 22.81
C PRO A 83 1.49 17.46 22.25
N ALA A 84 0.20 17.38 22.59
CA ALA A 84 -0.70 16.34 22.08
C ALA A 84 -0.91 16.44 20.56
N PHE A 85 -0.88 17.63 19.97
CA PHE A 85 -0.98 17.80 18.52
C PHE A 85 0.32 17.41 17.83
N ILE A 86 1.47 17.78 18.38
CA ILE A 86 2.80 17.37 17.88
C ILE A 86 2.90 15.84 17.88
N GLU A 87 2.50 15.22 18.97
CA GLU A 87 2.47 13.76 19.10
C GLU A 87 1.58 13.11 18.04
N LYS A 88 0.40 13.66 17.79
CA LYS A 88 -0.53 13.19 16.77
C LYS A 88 -0.01 13.41 15.35
N ALA A 89 0.68 14.50 15.08
CA ALA A 89 1.35 14.75 13.80
C ALA A 89 2.47 13.73 13.53
N ALA A 90 3.29 13.43 14.55
CA ALA A 90 4.32 12.40 14.47
C ALA A 90 3.73 10.99 14.26
N GLU A 91 2.63 10.67 14.95
CA GLU A 91 1.87 9.44 14.72
C GLU A 91 1.34 9.36 13.29
N GLY A 92 0.80 10.46 12.74
CA GLY A 92 0.32 10.54 11.37
C GLY A 92 1.40 10.23 10.32
N LEU A 93 2.65 10.61 10.57
CA LEU A 93 3.77 10.23 9.71
C LEU A 93 4.02 8.71 9.78
N VAL A 94 4.06 8.16 10.98
CA VAL A 94 4.33 6.72 11.21
C VAL A 94 3.22 5.85 10.65
N LEU A 95 1.95 6.25 10.81
CA LEU A 95 0.79 5.56 10.26
C LEU A 95 0.83 5.40 8.73
N GLY A 96 1.52 6.30 8.02
CA GLY A 96 1.77 6.17 6.59
C GLY A 96 2.52 4.89 6.19
N PHE A 97 3.18 4.23 7.13
CA PHE A 97 3.95 2.99 6.89
C PHE A 97 3.32 1.74 7.52
N PHE A 98 2.14 1.88 8.14
CA PHE A 98 1.40 0.72 8.63
C PHE A 98 0.98 -0.21 7.51
N ASN A 99 0.46 -1.40 7.86
CA ASN A 99 0.18 -2.47 6.92
C ASN A 99 1.41 -2.82 6.06
N GLN A 100 2.58 -2.92 6.69
CA GLN A 100 3.89 -3.19 6.07
C GLN A 100 4.31 -2.17 4.99
N GLY A 101 3.71 -0.98 4.94
CA GLY A 101 3.87 -0.01 3.86
C GLY A 101 3.18 -0.39 2.54
N GLU A 102 2.34 -1.43 2.56
CA GLU A 102 1.65 -1.98 1.40
C GLU A 102 0.25 -1.37 1.22
N VAL A 103 0.16 -0.03 1.19
CA VAL A 103 -1.09 0.72 1.03
C VAL A 103 -0.95 1.75 -0.09
N CYS A 104 -1.85 1.73 -1.07
CA CYS A 104 -1.85 2.64 -2.22
C CYS A 104 -2.01 4.12 -1.82
N THR A 105 -2.72 4.39 -0.73
CA THR A 105 -2.98 5.75 -0.20
C THR A 105 -1.93 6.21 0.81
N CYS A 106 -0.90 5.42 1.10
CA CYS A 106 0.17 5.80 2.04
C CYS A 106 0.83 7.13 1.64
N PRO A 107 0.87 8.14 2.53
CA PRO A 107 1.69 9.33 2.35
C PRO A 107 3.16 9.00 2.64
N SER A 108 3.78 8.27 1.71
CA SER A 108 5.11 7.65 1.90
C SER A 108 6.29 8.58 1.67
N ARG A 109 6.04 9.88 1.40
CA ARG A 109 7.07 10.93 1.36
C ARG A 109 6.78 11.97 2.43
N ALA A 110 7.62 12.04 3.46
CA ALA A 110 7.53 13.08 4.46
C ALA A 110 8.40 14.27 4.04
N LEU A 111 7.77 15.44 3.88
CA LEU A 111 8.43 16.71 3.60
C LEU A 111 8.35 17.58 4.84
N VAL A 112 9.44 17.68 5.55
CA VAL A 112 9.52 18.42 6.83
C VAL A 112 10.30 19.70 6.61
N GLN A 113 9.72 20.84 7.01
CA GLN A 113 10.41 22.13 6.94
C GLN A 113 11.72 22.08 7.74
N GLU A 114 12.80 22.61 7.18
CA GLU A 114 14.14 22.48 7.74
C GLU A 114 14.25 22.96 9.20
N SER A 115 13.58 24.07 9.52
CA SER A 115 13.61 24.68 10.87
C SER A 115 13.09 23.76 11.98
N ILE A 116 12.26 22.77 11.65
CA ILE A 116 11.67 21.82 12.62
C ILE A 116 12.15 20.39 12.42
N TYR A 117 13.03 20.12 11.46
CA TYR A 117 13.40 18.75 11.10
C TYR A 117 13.87 17.93 12.31
N GLU A 118 14.89 18.42 13.01
CA GLU A 118 15.46 17.69 14.14
C GLU A 118 14.47 17.46 15.30
N PRO A 119 13.78 18.49 15.84
CA PRO A 119 12.86 18.27 16.93
C PRO A 119 11.64 17.44 16.53
N PHE A 120 11.10 17.61 15.32
CA PHE A 120 9.97 16.84 14.86
C PHE A 120 10.35 15.37 14.61
N MET A 121 11.49 15.10 13.96
CA MET A 121 11.97 13.75 13.73
C MET A 121 12.29 13.00 15.03
N ALA A 122 12.73 13.71 16.08
CA ALA A 122 12.88 13.12 17.40
C ALA A 122 11.55 12.57 17.97
N GLU A 123 10.44 13.28 17.76
CA GLU A 123 9.10 12.79 18.16
C GLU A 123 8.66 11.60 17.28
N VAL A 124 8.89 11.68 15.96
CA VAL A 124 8.60 10.57 15.03
C VAL A 124 9.34 9.31 15.45
N MET A 125 10.65 9.42 15.75
CA MET A 125 11.47 8.26 16.15
C MET A 125 11.05 7.63 17.48
N LYS A 126 10.45 8.41 18.40
CA LYS A 126 9.83 7.82 19.59
C LYS A 126 8.67 6.88 19.22
N LYS A 127 7.84 7.28 18.26
CA LYS A 127 6.72 6.44 17.77
C LYS A 127 7.20 5.23 16.99
N VAL A 128 8.21 5.38 16.11
CA VAL A 128 8.81 4.27 15.36
C VAL A 128 9.33 3.18 16.30
N LYS A 129 10.01 3.56 17.40
CA LYS A 129 10.53 2.61 18.38
C LYS A 129 9.45 1.81 19.14
N GLN A 130 8.21 2.28 19.12
CA GLN A 130 7.08 1.58 19.75
C GLN A 130 6.45 0.53 18.85
N ILE A 131 6.81 0.49 17.56
CA ILE A 131 6.22 -0.45 16.61
C ILE A 131 6.69 -1.87 16.94
N LYS A 132 5.74 -2.73 17.25
CA LYS A 132 5.96 -4.16 17.49
C LYS A 132 5.77 -4.94 16.20
N ARG A 133 6.83 -5.62 15.77
CA ARG A 133 6.78 -6.55 14.63
C ARG A 133 6.67 -7.97 15.15
N GLY A 134 5.86 -8.79 14.49
CA GLY A 134 5.68 -10.17 14.95
C GLY A 134 4.68 -10.98 14.13
N ASN A 135 4.21 -12.07 14.73
CA ASN A 135 3.17 -12.89 14.17
C ASN A 135 1.85 -12.09 14.13
N PRO A 136 1.18 -11.96 12.96
CA PRO A 136 -0.07 -11.19 12.84
C PRO A 136 -1.25 -11.77 13.64
N LEU A 137 -1.16 -13.00 14.15
CA LEU A 137 -2.17 -13.60 15.03
C LEU A 137 -2.00 -13.17 16.50
N ASP A 138 -0.89 -12.57 16.87
CA ASP A 138 -0.67 -12.05 18.21
C ASP A 138 -1.30 -10.66 18.34
N THR A 139 -2.08 -10.44 19.37
CA THR A 139 -2.83 -9.18 19.58
C THR A 139 -1.95 -7.95 19.75
N ASP A 140 -0.70 -8.13 20.15
CA ASP A 140 0.30 -7.07 20.36
C ASP A 140 1.06 -6.71 19.08
N THR A 141 0.96 -7.50 18.01
CA THR A 141 1.65 -7.26 16.76
C THR A 141 1.01 -6.10 16.01
N MET A 142 1.81 -5.08 15.69
CA MET A 142 1.36 -3.91 14.91
C MET A 142 1.71 -4.05 13.42
N VAL A 143 2.82 -4.73 13.11
CA VAL A 143 3.31 -4.92 11.74
C VAL A 143 3.74 -6.38 11.56
N GLY A 144 3.15 -7.05 10.57
CA GLY A 144 3.45 -8.43 10.20
C GLY A 144 4.53 -8.54 9.11
N ALA A 145 4.54 -9.70 8.43
CA ALA A 145 5.45 -9.96 7.32
C ALA A 145 4.98 -9.27 6.03
N GLN A 146 5.90 -9.05 5.09
CA GLN A 146 5.56 -8.62 3.73
C GLN A 146 4.68 -9.67 3.03
N ALA A 147 3.83 -9.21 2.09
CA ALA A 147 2.85 -10.06 1.41
C ALA A 147 3.49 -11.21 0.59
N SER A 148 4.73 -11.04 0.14
CA SER A 148 5.44 -12.05 -0.65
C SER A 148 6.96 -11.89 -0.56
N GLN A 149 7.69 -12.98 -0.86
CA GLN A 149 9.15 -12.92 -0.99
C GLN A 149 9.58 -11.91 -2.07
N GLN A 150 8.88 -11.87 -3.20
CA GLN A 150 9.16 -10.92 -4.28
C GLN A 150 9.07 -9.46 -3.79
N GLN A 151 8.06 -9.13 -2.98
CA GLN A 151 7.91 -7.79 -2.42
C GLN A 151 9.01 -7.48 -1.40
N PHE A 152 9.35 -8.45 -0.57
CA PHE A 152 10.43 -8.33 0.40
C PHE A 152 11.79 -8.03 -0.27
N ASP A 153 12.15 -8.83 -1.28
CA ASP A 153 13.40 -8.65 -2.04
C ASP A 153 13.44 -7.30 -2.75
N LYS A 154 12.30 -6.85 -3.30
CA LYS A 154 12.16 -5.54 -3.91
C LYS A 154 12.40 -4.41 -2.92
N ILE A 155 11.86 -4.51 -1.70
CA ILE A 155 12.07 -3.50 -0.65
C ILE A 155 13.56 -3.44 -0.29
N LEU A 156 14.22 -4.58 -0.08
CA LEU A 156 15.65 -4.62 0.20
C LEU A 156 16.48 -3.97 -0.91
N SER A 157 16.16 -4.24 -2.19
CA SER A 157 16.85 -3.60 -3.30
C SER A 157 16.69 -2.08 -3.33
N TYR A 158 15.52 -1.56 -2.98
CA TYR A 158 15.30 -0.11 -2.90
C TYR A 158 16.01 0.55 -1.71
N LEU A 159 16.14 -0.14 -0.58
CA LEU A 159 16.98 0.34 0.54
C LEU A 159 18.44 0.46 0.13
N GLU A 160 18.96 -0.52 -0.59
CA GLU A 160 20.31 -0.49 -1.14
C GLU A 160 20.51 0.66 -2.14
N ILE A 161 19.59 0.82 -3.10
CA ILE A 161 19.61 1.93 -4.06
C ILE A 161 19.60 3.28 -3.33
N GLY A 162 18.73 3.46 -2.34
CA GLY A 162 18.65 4.70 -1.57
C GLY A 162 19.98 5.04 -0.88
N GLN A 163 20.64 4.06 -0.27
CA GLN A 163 21.95 4.26 0.35
C GLN A 163 23.03 4.60 -0.69
N GLN A 164 23.03 3.94 -1.85
CA GLN A 164 23.97 4.24 -2.96
C GLN A 164 23.77 5.65 -3.52
N GLU A 165 22.54 6.16 -3.48
CA GLU A 165 22.18 7.53 -3.88
C GLU A 165 22.43 8.57 -2.77
N GLY A 166 22.95 8.16 -1.62
CA GLY A 166 23.34 9.03 -0.51
C GLY A 166 22.27 9.27 0.54
N ALA A 167 21.18 8.51 0.54
CA ALA A 167 20.19 8.58 1.59
C ALA A 167 20.74 8.00 2.91
N GLN A 168 20.35 8.61 4.02
CA GLN A 168 20.71 8.16 5.36
C GLN A 168 19.55 7.37 5.97
N VAL A 169 19.87 6.25 6.61
CA VAL A 169 18.92 5.49 7.42
C VAL A 169 18.95 6.06 8.84
N LEU A 170 17.79 6.45 9.35
CA LEU A 170 17.62 7.03 10.69
C LEU A 170 17.38 5.95 11.75
#